data_a6fc697ddb6ac7d8eb7da1627e8484a0
#
_entry.id   a6fc697ddb6ac7d8eb7da1627e8484a0
#
_cell.length_a   1.000
_cell.length_b   1.000
_cell.length_c   1.000
_cell.angle_alpha   90.00
_cell.angle_beta   90.00
_cell.angle_gamma   90.00
#
_symmetry.space_group_name_H-M   'P 1'
#
loop_
_entity.id
_entity.type
_entity.pdbx_description
1 polymer ?
#
loop_
_entity_poly.entity_id
_entity_poly.type
_entity_poly.pdbx_seq_one_letter_code
_entity_poly.pdbx_strand_id
1 'polypeptide(L)'
;YALFVGDRIAAFTSVLHFPHKKVKNLKSMSRTVTLPDWQGLGLAFVLNDTLGACYRTLGYRYRNYPAHPSFIRSNQNSPKWRLMKRPGQFATASGPLHLGGRPCAVFEYVGEPWPDRAEAAALITLPTRAAA
;
A
#
# COMPACT_ATOMS: atom_id res chain seq x y z
N TYR A 1 -9.49 -3.26 -0.74
CA TYR A 1 -9.74 -2.30 -1.83
C TYR A 1 -9.56 -2.99 -3.15
N ALA A 2 -10.37 -2.64 -4.12
CA ALA A 2 -10.28 -3.17 -5.47
C ALA A 2 -10.27 -2.03 -6.50
N LEU A 3 -9.51 -2.23 -7.58
CA LEU A 3 -9.48 -1.37 -8.75
C LEU A 3 -10.25 -2.09 -9.86
N PHE A 4 -11.23 -1.41 -10.40
CA PHE A 4 -12.04 -1.89 -11.51
C PHE A 4 -11.64 -1.21 -12.81
N VAL A 5 -11.70 -1.96 -13.90
CA VAL A 5 -11.67 -1.45 -15.26
C VAL A 5 -13.00 -1.84 -15.91
N GLY A 6 -13.87 -0.85 -16.09
CA GLY A 6 -15.27 -1.12 -16.37
C GLY A 6 -15.95 -1.86 -15.21
N ASP A 7 -16.51 -3.02 -15.47
CA ASP A 7 -17.18 -3.89 -14.49
C ASP A 7 -16.29 -5.03 -13.96
N ARG A 8 -15.03 -5.11 -14.42
CA ARG A 8 -14.09 -6.19 -14.07
C ARG A 8 -13.07 -5.73 -13.05
N ILE A 9 -12.83 -6.56 -12.03
CA ILE A 9 -11.73 -6.35 -11.09
C ILE A 9 -10.41 -6.57 -11.83
N ALA A 10 -9.52 -5.58 -11.75
CA ALA A 10 -8.20 -5.64 -12.36
C ALA A 10 -7.09 -5.85 -11.31
N ALA A 11 -7.22 -5.22 -10.16
CA ALA A 11 -6.28 -5.35 -9.06
C ALA A 11 -7.00 -5.20 -7.71
N PHE A 12 -6.41 -5.75 -6.66
CA PHE A 12 -6.88 -5.52 -5.30
C PHE A 12 -5.72 -5.46 -4.31
N THR A 13 -5.97 -4.81 -3.18
CA THR A 13 -5.01 -4.71 -2.07
C THR A 13 -5.72 -4.73 -0.73
N SER A 14 -5.05 -5.23 0.28
CA SER A 14 -5.47 -5.15 1.67
C SER A 14 -4.59 -4.19 2.45
N VAL A 15 -5.20 -3.41 3.33
CA VAL A 15 -4.52 -2.45 4.19
C VAL A 15 -4.89 -2.75 5.64
N LEU A 16 -3.87 -2.80 6.50
CA LEU A 16 -4.01 -3.08 7.91
C LEU A 16 -3.55 -1.88 8.74
N HIS A 17 -4.10 -1.75 9.94
CA HIS A 17 -3.48 -0.93 10.96
C HIS A 17 -2.19 -1.60 11.42
N PHE A 18 -1.05 -0.90 11.30
CA PHE A 18 0.23 -1.47 11.69
C PHE A 18 0.58 -1.02 13.11
N PRO A 19 0.64 -1.94 14.09
CA PRO A 19 1.04 -1.60 15.44
C PRO A 19 2.53 -1.22 15.45
N HIS A 20 2.82 0.03 15.72
CA HIS A 20 4.19 0.54 15.78
C HIS A 20 4.41 1.27 17.10
N LYS A 21 5.54 1.01 17.77
CA LYS A 21 5.82 1.57 19.12
C LYS A 21 5.80 3.10 19.15
N LYS A 22 6.28 3.75 18.08
CA LYS A 22 6.45 5.21 18.00
C LYS A 22 5.42 5.91 17.10
N VAL A 23 4.74 5.20 16.22
CA VAL A 23 3.83 5.78 15.24
C VAL A 23 2.44 5.20 15.44
N LYS A 24 1.50 6.04 15.86
CA LYS A 24 0.13 5.61 16.20
C LYS A 24 -0.81 5.52 15.00
N ASN A 25 -0.54 6.28 13.96
CA ASN A 25 -1.40 6.45 12.78
C ASN A 25 -0.84 5.77 11.52
N LEU A 26 -0.18 4.63 11.69
CA LEU A 26 0.44 3.91 10.58
C LEU A 26 -0.52 2.89 9.98
N LYS A 27 -0.75 3.00 8.67
CA LYS A 27 -1.43 2.03 7.82
C LYS A 27 -0.42 1.30 6.95
N SER A 28 -0.58 0.02 6.82
CA SER A 28 0.34 -0.85 6.08
C SER A 28 -0.40 -1.61 4.99
N MET A 29 0.10 -1.52 3.77
CA MET A 29 -0.29 -2.45 2.72
C MET A 29 0.17 -3.87 3.11
N SER A 30 -0.76 -4.81 3.16
CA SER A 30 -0.46 -6.19 3.49
C SER A 30 -0.19 -7.02 2.25
N ARG A 31 -1.05 -6.90 1.24
CA ARG A 31 -0.93 -7.66 -0.01
C ARG A 31 -1.54 -6.87 -1.16
N THR A 32 -0.86 -6.88 -2.30
CA THR A 32 -1.41 -6.36 -3.56
C THR A 32 -1.34 -7.44 -4.62
N VAL A 33 -2.42 -7.61 -5.35
CA VAL A 33 -2.53 -8.59 -6.45
C VAL A 33 -3.09 -7.88 -7.67
N THR A 34 -2.44 -8.08 -8.82
CA THR A 34 -2.99 -7.72 -10.14
C THR A 34 -3.38 -9.01 -10.84
N LEU A 35 -4.61 -9.08 -11.31
CA LEU A 35 -5.10 -10.27 -12.03
C LEU A 35 -4.33 -10.48 -13.35
N PRO A 36 -4.17 -11.73 -13.81
CA PRO A 36 -3.28 -12.05 -14.93
C PRO A 36 -3.50 -11.20 -16.18
N ASP A 37 -4.75 -11.00 -16.60
CA ASP A 37 -5.11 -10.22 -17.79
C ASP A 37 -4.72 -8.74 -17.71
N TRP A 38 -4.40 -8.25 -16.51
CA TRP A 38 -4.14 -6.85 -16.21
C TRP A 38 -2.72 -6.57 -15.76
N GLN A 39 -1.86 -7.58 -15.75
CA GLN A 39 -0.46 -7.44 -15.35
C GLN A 39 0.34 -6.62 -16.37
N GLY A 40 1.38 -5.93 -15.90
CA GLY A 40 2.25 -5.11 -16.76
C GLY A 40 1.71 -3.71 -17.08
N LEU A 41 0.48 -3.38 -16.69
CA LEU A 41 -0.14 -2.06 -16.95
C LEU A 41 0.06 -1.05 -15.82
N GLY A 42 0.78 -1.40 -14.76
CA GLY A 42 1.04 -0.50 -13.63
C GLY A 42 -0.14 -0.29 -12.68
N LEU A 43 -1.22 -1.07 -12.78
CA LEU A 43 -2.45 -0.85 -12.02
C LEU A 43 -2.27 -1.02 -10.51
N ALA A 44 -1.36 -1.89 -10.08
CA ALA A 44 -1.00 -2.02 -8.67
C ALA A 44 -0.44 -0.71 -8.10
N PHE A 45 0.35 0.03 -8.88
CA PHE A 45 0.91 1.31 -8.47
C PHE A 45 -0.17 2.39 -8.41
N VAL A 46 -1.06 2.45 -9.41
CA VAL A 46 -2.21 3.36 -9.41
C VAL A 46 -3.06 3.16 -8.15
N LEU A 47 -3.39 1.91 -7.82
CA LEU A 47 -4.18 1.57 -6.63
C LEU A 47 -3.45 1.99 -5.34
N ASN A 48 -2.17 1.69 -5.20
CA ASN A 48 -1.41 2.03 -4.01
C ASN A 48 -1.13 3.53 -3.87
N ASP A 49 -0.89 4.24 -4.97
CA ASP A 49 -0.75 5.70 -4.98
C ASP A 49 -2.05 6.38 -4.55
N THR A 50 -3.19 5.93 -5.06
CA THR A 50 -4.52 6.44 -4.69
C THR A 50 -4.78 6.24 -3.20
N LEU A 51 -4.55 5.04 -2.69
CA LEU A 51 -4.71 4.76 -1.25
C LEU A 51 -3.75 5.58 -0.40
N GLY A 52 -2.50 5.73 -0.82
CA GLY A 52 -1.52 6.57 -0.15
C GLY A 52 -1.97 8.02 -0.03
N ALA A 53 -2.51 8.59 -1.13
CA ALA A 53 -3.06 9.93 -1.17
C ALA A 53 -4.28 10.08 -0.23
N CYS A 54 -5.23 9.15 -0.27
CA CYS A 54 -6.41 9.16 0.59
C CYS A 54 -6.04 9.05 2.07
N TYR A 55 -5.18 8.09 2.44
CA TYR A 55 -4.74 7.94 3.82
C TYR A 55 -4.00 9.18 4.33
N ARG A 56 -3.15 9.78 3.49
CA ARG A 56 -2.45 11.01 3.84
C ARG A 56 -3.42 12.16 4.12
N THR A 57 -4.45 12.34 3.29
CA THR A 57 -5.50 13.34 3.49
C THR A 57 -6.24 13.17 4.82
N LEU A 58 -6.40 11.93 5.27
CA LEU A 58 -7.07 11.61 6.53
C LEU A 58 -6.14 11.62 7.75
N GLY A 59 -4.87 12.00 7.58
CA GLY A 59 -3.90 12.12 8.65
C GLY A 59 -3.18 10.83 9.01
N TYR A 60 -3.27 9.81 8.17
CA TYR A 60 -2.51 8.58 8.34
C TYR A 60 -1.21 8.61 7.56
N ARG A 61 -0.22 7.87 8.07
CA ARG A 61 0.98 7.48 7.35
C ARG A 61 0.70 6.15 6.66
N TYR A 62 1.11 6.01 5.42
CA TYR A 62 0.87 4.81 4.62
C TYR A 62 2.18 4.22 4.14
N ARG A 63 2.42 2.94 4.43
CA ARG A 63 3.63 2.22 4.07
C ARG A 63 3.34 0.96 3.29
N ASN A 64 4.27 0.60 2.40
CA ASN A 64 4.33 -0.72 1.79
C ASN A 64 5.68 -1.41 2.06
N TYR A 65 5.68 -2.73 1.92
CA TYR A 65 6.81 -3.60 2.28
C TYR A 65 7.14 -4.56 1.13
N PRO A 66 7.49 -4.06 -0.06
CA PRO A 66 7.72 -4.91 -1.22
C PRO A 66 8.99 -5.75 -1.05
N ALA A 67 8.89 -7.03 -1.48
CA ALA A 67 10.03 -7.93 -1.65
C ALA A 67 10.37 -8.15 -3.12
N HIS A 68 9.42 -7.91 -4.03
CA HIS A 68 9.64 -8.12 -5.46
C HIS A 68 10.51 -6.99 -6.06
N PRO A 69 11.60 -7.34 -6.78
CA PRO A 69 12.57 -6.34 -7.26
C PRO A 69 11.96 -5.25 -8.15
N SER A 70 11.02 -5.60 -9.02
CA SER A 70 10.37 -4.60 -9.89
C SER A 70 9.51 -3.61 -9.10
N PHE A 71 8.82 -4.06 -8.04
CA PHE A 71 8.04 -3.20 -7.18
C PHE A 71 8.95 -2.25 -6.38
N ILE A 72 10.06 -2.78 -5.85
CA ILE A 72 11.08 -1.97 -5.16
C ILE A 72 11.63 -0.89 -6.10
N ARG A 73 12.01 -1.26 -7.32
CA ARG A 73 12.56 -0.33 -8.32
C ARG A 73 11.54 0.74 -8.71
N SER A 74 10.28 0.38 -8.91
CA SER A 74 9.22 1.34 -9.23
C SER A 74 9.02 2.36 -8.11
N ASN A 75 9.00 1.91 -6.85
CA ASN A 75 8.91 2.84 -5.71
C ASN A 75 10.13 3.72 -5.58
N GLN A 76 11.35 3.21 -5.83
CA GLN A 76 12.59 4.00 -5.80
C GLN A 76 12.60 5.10 -6.85
N ASN A 77 12.03 4.84 -8.02
CA ASN A 77 11.96 5.80 -9.13
C ASN A 77 10.78 6.77 -9.02
N SER A 78 9.86 6.55 -8.10
CA SER A 78 8.69 7.39 -7.91
C SER A 78 8.95 8.48 -6.88
N PRO A 79 8.70 9.77 -7.19
CA PRO A 79 8.83 10.85 -6.21
C PRO A 79 7.75 10.77 -5.11
N LYS A 80 6.72 9.94 -5.29
CA LYS A 80 5.65 9.75 -4.33
C LYS A 80 6.01 8.84 -3.17
N TRP A 81 7.12 8.09 -3.26
CA TRP A 81 7.52 7.09 -2.28
C TRP A 81 8.90 7.38 -1.73
N ARG A 82 9.03 7.43 -0.42
CA ARG A 82 10.30 7.61 0.27
C ARG A 82 10.79 6.29 0.85
N LEU A 83 12.01 5.90 0.52
CA LEU A 83 12.66 4.73 1.09
C LEU A 83 12.95 4.97 2.58
N MET A 84 12.37 4.12 3.43
CA MET A 84 12.56 4.14 4.89
C MET A 84 13.59 3.12 5.35
N LYS A 85 13.60 1.93 4.72
CA LYS A 85 14.56 0.86 4.98
C LYS A 85 14.90 0.13 3.69
N ARG A 86 16.19 -0.13 3.50
CA ARG A 86 16.67 -0.91 2.35
C ARG A 86 16.28 -2.40 2.49
N PRO A 87 16.23 -3.14 1.37
CA PRO A 87 16.04 -4.59 1.42
C PRO A 87 17.05 -5.25 2.36
N GLY A 88 16.61 -6.18 3.19
CA GLY A 88 17.43 -6.85 4.18
C GLY A 88 17.54 -6.17 5.54
N GLN A 89 17.10 -4.92 5.68
CA GLN A 89 17.08 -4.22 6.97
C GLN A 89 15.77 -4.41 7.75
N PHE A 90 14.81 -5.10 7.17
CA PHE A 90 13.50 -5.34 7.75
C PHE A 90 13.12 -6.81 7.57
N ALA A 91 12.89 -7.50 8.69
CA ALA A 91 12.33 -8.85 8.68
C ALA A 91 10.81 -8.78 8.47
N THR A 92 10.29 -9.66 7.63
CA THR A 92 8.85 -9.81 7.43
C THR A 92 8.20 -10.58 8.59
N ALA A 93 6.87 -10.66 8.58
CA ALA A 93 6.12 -11.51 9.50
C ALA A 93 6.49 -13.01 9.37
N SER A 94 7.20 -13.42 8.32
CA SER A 94 7.73 -14.77 8.13
C SER A 94 8.94 -15.08 9.03
N GLY A 95 9.40 -14.11 9.81
CA GLY A 95 10.53 -14.24 10.74
C GLY A 95 11.78 -13.48 10.33
N PRO A 96 12.85 -13.59 11.10
CA PRO A 96 14.12 -12.98 10.79
C PRO A 96 14.71 -13.49 9.46
N LEU A 97 15.49 -12.67 8.76
CA LEU A 97 16.09 -13.02 7.47
C LEU A 97 16.93 -14.28 7.52
N HIS A 98 17.67 -14.51 8.61
CA HIS A 98 18.47 -15.71 8.81
C HIS A 98 17.65 -17.00 9.01
N LEU A 99 16.33 -16.86 9.24
CA LEU A 99 15.39 -17.98 9.33
C LEU A 99 14.46 -18.06 8.09
N GLY A 100 14.85 -17.47 6.97
CA GLY A 100 14.09 -17.50 5.71
C GLY A 100 13.11 -16.37 5.50
N GLY A 101 13.18 -15.30 6.30
CA GLY A 101 12.39 -14.07 6.07
C GLY A 101 12.73 -13.41 4.72
N ARG A 102 11.74 -12.83 4.06
CA ARG A 102 11.95 -12.17 2.76
C ARG A 102 12.65 -10.82 2.95
N PRO A 103 13.63 -10.47 2.10
CA PRO A 103 14.31 -9.18 2.15
C PRO A 103 13.42 -8.06 1.60
N CYS A 104 12.50 -7.57 2.43
CA CYS A 104 11.63 -6.46 2.07
C CYS A 104 12.32 -5.11 2.21
N ALA A 105 12.04 -4.19 1.28
CA ALA A 105 12.24 -2.77 1.50
C ALA A 105 11.02 -2.19 2.25
N VAL A 106 11.18 -1.01 2.84
CA VAL A 106 10.08 -0.27 3.44
C VAL A 106 10.00 1.10 2.78
N PHE A 107 8.85 1.41 2.21
CA PHE A 107 8.56 2.72 1.64
C PHE A 107 7.37 3.38 2.33
N GLU A 108 7.42 4.69 2.44
CA GLU A 108 6.33 5.52 2.95
C GLU A 108 5.84 6.47 1.85
N TYR A 109 4.54 6.56 1.70
CA TYR A 109 3.92 7.49 0.76
C TYR A 109 4.13 8.93 1.22
N VAL A 110 4.71 9.75 0.36
CA VAL A 110 5.00 11.18 0.58
C VAL A 110 4.47 12.07 -0.56
N GLY A 111 3.77 11.46 -1.52
CA GLY A 111 3.15 12.17 -2.65
C GLY A 111 2.03 13.11 -2.21
N GLU A 112 1.40 13.78 -3.16
CA GLU A 112 0.31 14.72 -2.87
C GLU A 112 -0.85 14.04 -2.14
N PRO A 113 -1.49 14.72 -1.18
CA PRO A 113 -2.71 14.24 -0.57
C PRO A 113 -3.86 14.25 -1.58
N TRP A 114 -4.87 13.41 -1.35
CA TRP A 114 -6.10 13.46 -2.14
C TRP A 114 -6.81 14.81 -1.95
N PRO A 115 -7.26 15.48 -3.02
CA PRO A 115 -7.73 16.86 -2.93
C PRO A 115 -8.96 17.05 -2.04
N ASP A 116 -9.91 16.13 -2.10
CA ASP A 116 -11.15 16.18 -1.33
C ASP A 116 -11.14 15.19 -0.17
N ARG A 117 -11.28 15.72 1.05
CA ARG A 117 -11.26 14.90 2.27
C ARG A 117 -12.50 14.01 2.40
N ALA A 118 -13.68 14.48 2.00
CA ALA A 118 -14.90 13.69 2.08
C ALA A 118 -14.86 12.54 1.09
N GLU A 119 -14.39 12.80 -0.12
CA GLU A 119 -14.16 11.76 -1.13
C GLU A 119 -13.12 10.74 -0.68
N ALA A 120 -11.98 11.19 -0.14
CA ALA A 120 -10.97 10.30 0.43
C ALA A 120 -11.54 9.41 1.53
N ALA A 121 -12.35 9.96 2.42
CA ALA A 121 -13.03 9.19 3.46
C ALA A 121 -13.99 8.16 2.88
N ALA A 122 -14.78 8.53 1.87
CA ALA A 122 -15.70 7.61 1.19
C ALA A 122 -14.97 6.46 0.49
N LEU A 123 -13.83 6.73 -0.15
CA LEU A 123 -13.04 5.72 -0.84
C LEU A 123 -12.41 4.67 0.10
N ILE A 124 -12.03 5.06 1.32
CA ILE A 124 -11.36 4.15 2.25
C ILE A 124 -12.24 3.65 3.39
N THR A 125 -13.43 4.19 3.56
CA THR A 125 -14.39 3.68 4.55
C THR A 125 -15.05 2.43 3.99
N LEU A 126 -14.93 1.30 4.71
CA LEU A 126 -15.69 0.12 4.37
C LEU A 126 -17.18 0.43 4.51
N PRO A 127 -18.03 0.02 3.56
CA PRO A 127 -19.46 0.16 3.72
C PRO A 127 -19.87 -0.51 5.03
N THR A 128 -20.48 0.25 5.92
CA THR A 128 -21.08 -0.29 7.13
C THR A 128 -22.08 -1.34 6.68
N ARG A 129 -21.91 -2.59 7.10
CA ARG A 129 -22.93 -3.60 6.87
C ARG A 129 -24.23 -3.01 7.42
N ALA A 130 -25.21 -2.80 6.54
CA ALA A 130 -26.55 -2.49 6.99
C ALA A 130 -26.90 -3.57 8.02
N ALA A 131 -27.28 -3.16 9.23
CA ALA A 131 -27.75 -4.08 10.24
C ALA A 131 -28.90 -4.88 9.63
N ALA A 132 -28.70 -6.19 9.55
CA ALA A 132 -29.74 -7.09 9.07
C ALA A 132 -30.89 -7.11 10.06
#